data_ad8bc9cb9b377850ffa8a2f405692a00
#
_entry.id   ad8bc9cb9b377850ffa8a2f405692a00
#
_cell.length_a   1.000
_cell.length_b   1.000
_cell.length_c   1.000
_cell.angle_alpha   90.00
_cell.angle_beta   90.00
_cell.angle_gamma   90.00
#
_symmetry.space_group_name_H-M   'P 1'
#
loop_
_entity.id
_entity.type
_entity.pdbx_description
1 polymer ?
#
loop_
_entity_poly.entity_id
_entity_poly.type
_entity_poly.pdbx_seq_one_letter_code
_entity_poly.pdbx_strand_id
1 'polypeptide(L)'
;KPFNTEFFYNERVDVVIQDNINWIVKTNNNNEFTAPNIIIAGGVGSFEPRKLSLKEAEKFEGKSIFYAVKNKEAFKNKNISIFGGGDSALDWALELSKFSKINLIHRRDEFRGAPHTLAEIKKLEKDGKISIKTPCQLESIEGDKEIASITIKFEDGKTEKIKTDTILSFFGLIMKLGPIAEWGLNMDKKTIGVNSENFETNKKGIFAA
;
A
#
# COMPACT_ATOMS: atom_id res chain seq x y z
N LYS A 1 -28.21 -24.09 -4.52
CA LYS A 1 -26.77 -24.38 -4.71
C LYS A 1 -26.56 -25.88 -4.63
N PRO A 2 -25.65 -26.48 -5.44
CA PRO A 2 -25.43 -27.94 -5.43
C PRO A 2 -24.69 -28.44 -4.18
N PHE A 3 -24.11 -27.54 -3.39
CA PHE A 3 -23.37 -27.87 -2.17
C PHE A 3 -23.86 -27.05 -1.00
N ASN A 4 -23.86 -27.66 0.19
CA ASN A 4 -24.15 -26.99 1.45
C ASN A 4 -22.86 -26.36 1.97
N THR A 5 -22.58 -25.12 1.56
CA THR A 5 -21.34 -24.39 1.92
C THR A 5 -21.64 -23.43 3.06
N GLU A 6 -20.86 -23.54 4.12
CA GLU A 6 -20.84 -22.59 5.23
C GLU A 6 -19.83 -21.47 4.96
N PHE A 7 -20.18 -20.23 5.33
CA PHE A 7 -19.34 -19.05 5.15
C PHE A 7 -19.10 -18.37 6.50
N PHE A 8 -17.82 -18.16 6.80
CA PHE A 8 -17.40 -17.44 8.00
C PHE A 8 -16.73 -16.14 7.56
N TYR A 9 -17.36 -15.02 7.88
CA TYR A 9 -16.88 -13.68 7.52
C TYR A 9 -16.14 -13.03 8.68
N ASN A 10 -15.19 -12.13 8.38
CA ASN A 10 -14.34 -11.47 9.37
C ASN A 10 -13.48 -12.45 10.21
N GLU A 11 -13.16 -13.59 9.62
CA GLU A 11 -12.33 -14.62 10.18
C GLU A 11 -10.97 -14.62 9.47
N ARG A 12 -9.89 -14.63 10.25
CA ARG A 12 -8.54 -14.84 9.75
C ARG A 12 -8.02 -16.15 10.30
N VAL A 13 -7.53 -17.00 9.43
CA VAL A 13 -6.82 -18.22 9.85
C VAL A 13 -5.44 -17.85 10.37
N ASP A 14 -5.19 -18.13 11.65
CA ASP A 14 -3.91 -17.84 12.27
C ASP A 14 -2.99 -19.06 12.29
N VAL A 15 -3.54 -20.24 12.58
CA VAL A 15 -2.74 -21.47 12.74
C VAL A 15 -3.35 -22.63 11.98
N VAL A 16 -2.48 -23.42 11.36
CA VAL A 16 -2.81 -24.69 10.72
C VAL A 16 -1.95 -25.79 11.32
N ILE A 17 -2.57 -26.82 11.88
CA ILE A 17 -1.89 -27.93 12.56
C ILE A 17 -2.30 -29.23 11.91
N GLN A 18 -1.35 -30.12 11.65
CA GLN A 18 -1.66 -31.47 11.17
C GLN A 18 -2.09 -32.35 12.35
N ASP A 19 -3.22 -33.02 12.19
CA ASP A 19 -3.71 -34.04 13.10
C ASP A 19 -4.05 -35.33 12.32
N ASN A 20 -3.12 -36.25 12.35
CA ASN A 20 -3.17 -37.49 11.57
C ASN A 20 -3.38 -37.24 10.07
N ILE A 21 -4.55 -37.60 9.54
CA ILE A 21 -4.95 -37.41 8.14
C ILE A 21 -5.67 -36.08 7.92
N ASN A 22 -6.00 -35.35 8.99
CA ASN A 22 -6.75 -34.10 8.96
C ASN A 22 -5.84 -32.91 9.26
N TRP A 23 -6.37 -31.73 8.98
CA TRP A 23 -5.84 -30.43 9.34
C TRP A 23 -6.79 -29.74 10.29
N ILE A 24 -6.26 -29.20 11.38
CA ILE A 24 -6.96 -28.32 12.32
C ILE A 24 -6.60 -26.89 11.95
N VAL A 25 -7.63 -26.09 11.67
CA VAL A 25 -7.52 -24.66 11.32
C VAL A 25 -8.06 -23.83 12.47
N LYS A 26 -7.24 -22.95 13.04
CA LYS A 26 -7.64 -22.04 14.12
C LYS A 26 -7.66 -20.60 13.64
N THR A 27 -8.67 -19.84 14.06
CA THR A 27 -8.88 -18.46 13.65
C THR A 27 -8.65 -17.47 14.78
N ASN A 28 -8.53 -16.18 14.41
CA ASN A 28 -8.40 -15.07 15.35
C ASN A 28 -9.61 -14.90 16.28
N ASN A 29 -10.77 -15.49 15.95
CA ASN A 29 -11.97 -15.46 16.77
C ASN A 29 -12.13 -16.72 17.64
N ASN A 30 -11.07 -17.52 17.78
CA ASN A 30 -11.02 -18.79 18.52
C ASN A 30 -11.95 -19.89 17.97
N ASN A 31 -12.35 -19.78 16.69
CA ASN A 31 -13.03 -20.88 16.03
C ASN A 31 -12.00 -21.93 15.59
N GLU A 32 -12.43 -23.19 15.62
CA GLU A 32 -11.61 -24.32 15.21
C GLU A 32 -12.39 -25.17 14.18
N PHE A 33 -11.73 -25.48 13.07
CA PHE A 33 -12.28 -26.30 12.00
C PHE A 33 -11.36 -27.46 11.73
N THR A 34 -11.92 -28.63 11.43
CA THR A 34 -11.17 -29.83 11.06
C THR A 34 -11.58 -30.28 9.67
N ALA A 35 -10.59 -30.50 8.79
CA ALA A 35 -10.84 -30.97 7.43
C ALA A 35 -9.65 -31.80 6.92
N PRO A 36 -9.89 -32.76 6.03
CA PRO A 36 -8.79 -33.52 5.40
C PRO A 36 -8.01 -32.70 4.39
N ASN A 37 -8.61 -31.66 3.83
CA ASN A 37 -7.97 -30.80 2.83
C ASN A 37 -8.19 -29.32 3.13
N ILE A 38 -7.19 -28.50 2.80
CA ILE A 38 -7.23 -27.04 2.85
C ILE A 38 -6.95 -26.52 1.46
N ILE A 39 -7.76 -25.57 0.98
CA ILE A 39 -7.50 -24.84 -0.25
C ILE A 39 -7.24 -23.37 0.12
N ILE A 40 -6.03 -22.91 -0.16
CA ILE A 40 -5.61 -21.52 0.04
C ILE A 40 -5.94 -20.75 -1.23
N ALA A 41 -6.96 -19.92 -1.18
CA ALA A 41 -7.36 -19.01 -2.27
C ALA A 41 -7.25 -17.54 -1.82
N GLY A 42 -6.12 -17.21 -1.19
CA GLY A 42 -5.87 -15.89 -0.58
C GLY A 42 -5.43 -14.79 -1.56
N GLY A 43 -5.36 -15.10 -2.85
CA GLY A 43 -4.86 -14.19 -3.87
C GLY A 43 -3.43 -13.74 -3.55
N VAL A 44 -3.16 -12.46 -3.72
CA VAL A 44 -1.82 -11.87 -3.48
C VAL A 44 -1.56 -11.49 -2.01
N GLY A 45 -2.36 -12.00 -1.08
CA GLY A 45 -2.27 -11.66 0.35
C GLY A 45 -2.83 -10.27 0.68
N SER A 46 -2.48 -9.74 1.84
CA SER A 46 -2.85 -8.38 2.21
C SER A 46 -1.85 -7.37 1.65
N PHE A 47 -2.39 -6.28 1.10
CA PHE A 47 -1.57 -5.16 0.68
C PHE A 47 -1.51 -4.11 1.78
N GLU A 48 -0.31 -3.77 2.19
CA GLU A 48 -0.09 -2.60 3.03
C GLU A 48 0.69 -1.54 2.24
N PRO A 49 0.30 -0.27 2.35
CA PRO A 49 1.07 0.79 1.74
C PRO A 49 2.46 0.87 2.38
N ARG A 50 3.46 1.11 1.56
CA ARG A 50 4.80 1.40 2.06
C ARG A 50 4.77 2.74 2.78
N LYS A 51 5.01 2.71 4.08
CA LYS A 51 4.99 3.88 4.94
C LYS A 51 6.22 4.79 4.72
N LEU A 52 6.09 6.03 5.15
CA LEU A 52 7.21 6.96 5.26
C LEU A 52 8.20 6.45 6.32
N SER A 53 9.50 6.59 6.05
CA SER A 53 10.55 6.05 6.92
C SER A 53 10.89 6.97 8.12
N LEU A 54 10.28 8.14 8.21
CA LEU A 54 10.52 9.12 9.27
C LEU A 54 9.72 8.78 10.51
N LYS A 55 10.36 8.71 11.68
CA LYS A 55 9.68 8.45 12.97
C LYS A 55 8.61 9.50 13.28
N GLU A 56 8.88 10.76 12.94
CA GLU A 56 7.93 11.87 13.12
C GLU A 56 6.63 11.68 12.34
N ALA A 57 6.64 10.88 11.27
CA ALA A 57 5.47 10.65 10.43
C ALA A 57 4.35 9.93 11.20
N GLU A 58 4.68 9.05 12.15
CA GLU A 58 3.72 8.21 12.86
C GLU A 58 2.62 9.03 13.56
N LYS A 59 2.97 10.16 14.17
CA LYS A 59 2.00 11.01 14.88
C LYS A 59 0.97 11.68 13.98
N PHE A 60 1.27 11.76 12.67
CA PHE A 60 0.42 12.40 11.67
C PHE A 60 -0.36 11.41 10.81
N GLU A 61 -0.08 10.09 10.92
CA GLU A 61 -0.78 9.06 10.17
C GLU A 61 -2.29 9.08 10.44
N GLY A 62 -3.09 9.03 9.38
CA GLY A 62 -4.55 9.09 9.46
C GLY A 62 -5.14 10.48 9.76
N LYS A 63 -4.29 11.49 10.05
CA LYS A 63 -4.70 12.89 10.29
C LYS A 63 -4.27 13.81 9.14
N SER A 64 -2.98 13.83 8.85
CA SER A 64 -2.38 14.66 7.79
C SER A 64 -1.53 13.83 6.82
N ILE A 65 -1.22 12.56 7.13
CA ILE A 65 -0.54 11.62 6.23
C ILE A 65 -1.49 10.51 5.86
N PHE A 66 -1.67 10.31 4.56
CA PHE A 66 -2.53 9.27 4.02
C PHE A 66 -1.81 8.49 2.92
N TYR A 67 -2.14 7.22 2.80
CA TYR A 67 -1.60 6.27 1.81
C TYR A 67 -2.63 5.87 0.76
N ALA A 68 -3.85 6.37 0.90
CA ALA A 68 -4.95 6.21 -0.05
C ALA A 68 -5.94 7.37 0.08
N VAL A 69 -6.57 7.75 -1.00
CA VAL A 69 -7.64 8.75 -1.01
C VAL A 69 -8.99 8.03 -1.01
N LYS A 70 -9.67 8.05 0.13
CA LYS A 70 -11.02 7.46 0.29
C LYS A 70 -12.13 8.47 -0.03
N ASN A 71 -11.92 9.73 0.30
CA ASN A 71 -12.85 10.83 0.04
C ASN A 71 -12.05 12.06 -0.39
N LYS A 72 -12.15 12.45 -1.65
CA LYS A 72 -11.43 13.58 -2.21
C LYS A 72 -11.86 14.94 -1.64
N GLU A 73 -13.09 15.06 -1.17
CA GLU A 73 -13.63 16.30 -0.60
C GLU A 73 -12.84 16.75 0.65
N ALA A 74 -12.28 15.79 1.41
CA ALA A 74 -11.47 16.09 2.59
C ALA A 74 -10.16 16.83 2.28
N PHE A 75 -9.78 16.89 1.02
CA PHE A 75 -8.52 17.49 0.55
C PHE A 75 -8.70 18.86 -0.09
N LYS A 76 -9.93 19.41 -0.18
CA LYS A 76 -10.21 20.71 -0.78
C LYS A 76 -9.48 21.85 -0.08
N ASN A 77 -9.01 22.82 -0.87
CA ASN A 77 -8.35 24.05 -0.41
C ASN A 77 -7.10 23.83 0.45
N LYS A 78 -6.42 22.68 0.30
CA LYS A 78 -5.20 22.34 1.03
C LYS A 78 -3.95 22.49 0.18
N ASN A 79 -2.80 22.64 0.85
CA ASN A 79 -1.49 22.47 0.27
C ASN A 79 -1.12 21.00 0.42
N ILE A 80 -1.12 20.26 -0.67
CA ILE A 80 -0.91 18.80 -0.64
C ILE A 80 0.45 18.47 -1.24
N SER A 81 1.25 17.74 -0.50
CA SER A 81 2.50 17.17 -0.99
C SER A 81 2.30 15.69 -1.31
N ILE A 82 2.36 15.34 -2.59
CA ILE A 82 2.18 13.98 -3.11
C ILE A 82 3.55 13.37 -3.39
N PHE A 83 3.86 12.28 -2.71
CA PHE A 83 5.11 11.53 -2.88
C PHE A 83 4.88 10.28 -3.70
N GLY A 84 5.54 10.17 -4.85
CA GLY A 84 5.47 9.03 -5.75
C GLY A 84 5.76 9.41 -7.19
N GLY A 85 5.92 8.39 -8.05
CA GLY A 85 6.23 8.60 -9.47
C GLY A 85 5.53 7.60 -10.38
N GLY A 86 4.60 6.81 -9.85
CA GLY A 86 3.74 5.90 -10.62
C GLY A 86 2.35 6.47 -10.85
N ASP A 87 1.49 5.71 -11.56
CA ASP A 87 0.15 6.13 -11.97
C ASP A 87 -0.67 6.70 -10.81
N SER A 88 -0.72 6.02 -9.65
CA SER A 88 -1.49 6.52 -8.50
C SER A 88 -1.09 7.93 -8.05
N ALA A 89 0.22 8.26 -8.05
CA ALA A 89 0.68 9.58 -7.68
C ALA A 89 0.29 10.64 -8.71
N LEU A 90 0.42 10.31 -9.99
CA LEU A 90 0.11 11.20 -11.10
C LEU A 90 -1.40 11.44 -11.20
N ASP A 91 -2.22 10.40 -11.13
CA ASP A 91 -3.67 10.49 -11.25
C ASP A 91 -4.26 11.33 -10.10
N TRP A 92 -3.79 11.11 -8.86
CA TRP A 92 -4.23 11.92 -7.72
C TRP A 92 -3.70 13.35 -7.78
N ALA A 93 -2.48 13.59 -8.29
CA ALA A 93 -1.99 14.93 -8.50
C ALA A 93 -2.87 15.69 -9.50
N LEU A 94 -3.24 15.06 -10.61
CA LEU A 94 -4.13 15.61 -11.61
C LEU A 94 -5.53 15.88 -11.04
N GLU A 95 -6.12 14.90 -10.36
CA GLU A 95 -7.49 15.03 -9.84
C GLU A 95 -7.60 16.09 -8.74
N LEU A 96 -6.67 16.10 -7.78
CA LEU A 96 -6.71 17.02 -6.65
C LEU A 96 -6.29 18.46 -7.03
N SER A 97 -5.53 18.65 -8.11
CA SER A 97 -5.14 19.99 -8.61
C SER A 97 -6.33 20.85 -9.05
N LYS A 98 -7.49 20.24 -9.26
CA LYS A 98 -8.74 20.93 -9.62
C LYS A 98 -9.23 21.86 -8.50
N PHE A 99 -8.86 21.60 -7.26
CA PHE A 99 -9.35 22.32 -6.10
C PHE A 99 -8.34 22.51 -4.95
N SER A 100 -7.09 22.17 -5.16
CA SER A 100 -6.01 22.25 -4.16
C SER A 100 -4.67 22.59 -4.82
N LYS A 101 -3.71 23.09 -4.02
CA LYS A 101 -2.34 23.30 -4.48
C LYS A 101 -1.54 22.03 -4.30
N ILE A 102 -0.88 21.57 -5.35
CA ILE A 102 -0.17 20.29 -5.38
C ILE A 102 1.32 20.49 -5.53
N ASN A 103 2.10 19.87 -4.65
CA ASN A 103 3.52 19.62 -4.83
C ASN A 103 3.69 18.14 -5.16
N LEU A 104 4.08 17.81 -6.38
CA LEU A 104 4.36 16.44 -6.81
C LEU A 104 5.85 16.17 -6.64
N ILE A 105 6.18 15.28 -5.72
CA ILE A 105 7.55 15.05 -5.25
C ILE A 105 7.98 13.64 -5.62
N HIS A 106 9.10 13.52 -6.34
CA HIS A 106 9.62 12.22 -6.72
C HIS A 106 11.15 12.17 -6.57
N ARG A 107 11.65 10.98 -6.15
CA ARG A 107 13.06 10.74 -5.90
C ARG A 107 13.92 10.57 -7.16
N ARG A 108 13.32 10.50 -8.32
CA ARG A 108 14.00 10.34 -9.63
C ARG A 108 13.49 11.40 -10.57
N ASP A 109 14.27 11.72 -11.60
CA ASP A 109 13.84 12.64 -12.65
C ASP A 109 12.73 12.08 -13.53
N GLU A 110 12.67 10.76 -13.66
CA GLU A 110 11.70 10.09 -14.52
C GLU A 110 10.53 9.53 -13.73
N PHE A 111 9.32 9.87 -14.18
CA PHE A 111 8.07 9.29 -13.72
C PHE A 111 7.77 7.99 -14.49
N ARG A 112 7.16 7.02 -13.81
CA ARG A 112 6.78 5.72 -14.40
C ARG A 112 5.31 5.61 -14.78
N GLY A 113 4.53 6.64 -14.54
CA GLY A 113 3.11 6.64 -14.86
C GLY A 113 2.85 6.91 -16.34
N ALA A 114 1.58 6.85 -16.74
CA ALA A 114 1.15 6.99 -18.12
C ALA A 114 1.64 8.30 -18.75
N PRO A 115 2.23 8.26 -19.96
CA PRO A 115 2.77 9.46 -20.62
C PRO A 115 1.72 10.55 -20.83
N HIS A 116 0.47 10.18 -21.07
CA HIS A 116 -0.65 11.12 -21.25
C HIS A 116 -0.89 11.92 -19.95
N THR A 117 -1.01 11.24 -18.81
CA THR A 117 -1.22 11.88 -17.50
C THR A 117 -0.05 12.82 -17.17
N LEU A 118 1.18 12.40 -17.44
CA LEU A 118 2.36 13.23 -17.24
C LEU A 118 2.35 14.50 -18.11
N ALA A 119 1.90 14.39 -19.36
CA ALA A 119 1.79 15.53 -20.24
C ALA A 119 0.76 16.56 -19.74
N GLU A 120 -0.36 16.11 -19.19
CA GLU A 120 -1.36 16.98 -18.55
C GLU A 120 -0.82 17.67 -17.30
N ILE A 121 -0.10 16.93 -16.43
CA ILE A 121 0.54 17.49 -15.24
C ILE A 121 1.55 18.59 -15.61
N LYS A 122 2.36 18.38 -16.66
CA LYS A 122 3.31 19.40 -17.15
C LYS A 122 2.62 20.67 -17.67
N LYS A 123 1.40 20.57 -18.21
CA LYS A 123 0.60 21.76 -18.55
C LYS A 123 0.15 22.49 -17.31
N LEU A 124 -0.36 21.76 -16.30
CA LEU A 124 -0.79 22.33 -15.03
C LEU A 124 0.37 22.93 -14.21
N GLU A 125 1.59 22.43 -14.39
CA GLU A 125 2.79 23.02 -13.81
C GLU A 125 3.07 24.40 -14.43
N LYS A 126 2.98 24.54 -15.77
CA LYS A 126 3.12 25.84 -16.45
C LYS A 126 2.05 26.85 -16.00
N ASP A 127 0.86 26.36 -15.68
CA ASP A 127 -0.26 27.17 -15.17
C ASP A 127 -0.14 27.46 -13.66
N GLY A 128 0.91 26.98 -12.99
CA GLY A 128 1.17 27.20 -11.56
C GLY A 128 0.23 26.44 -10.61
N LYS A 129 -0.53 25.45 -11.10
CA LYS A 129 -1.45 24.63 -10.30
C LYS A 129 -0.78 23.46 -9.62
N ILE A 130 0.26 22.92 -10.24
CA ILE A 130 1.11 21.85 -9.71
C ILE A 130 2.54 22.34 -9.71
N SER A 131 3.29 22.01 -8.67
CA SER A 131 4.75 22.19 -8.62
C SER A 131 5.41 20.83 -8.62
N ILE A 132 6.23 20.54 -9.62
CA ILE A 132 7.02 19.30 -9.72
C ILE A 132 8.35 19.51 -9.02
N LYS A 133 8.71 18.60 -8.12
CA LYS A 133 9.96 18.59 -7.37
C LYS A 133 10.68 17.24 -7.60
N THR A 134 11.72 17.25 -8.42
CA THR A 134 12.53 16.08 -8.76
C THR A 134 13.98 16.50 -9.05
N PRO A 135 14.98 15.66 -8.83
CA PRO A 135 14.94 14.48 -7.96
C PRO A 135 15.12 14.89 -6.50
N CYS A 136 14.19 14.56 -5.63
CA CYS A 136 14.32 14.88 -4.22
C CYS A 136 13.51 13.92 -3.32
N GLN A 137 13.81 13.97 -2.03
CA GLN A 137 13.21 13.12 -1.01
C GLN A 137 12.74 13.95 0.18
N LEU A 138 11.80 13.40 0.95
CA LEU A 138 11.37 13.96 2.22
C LEU A 138 12.51 13.84 3.25
N GLU A 139 12.88 14.96 3.86
CA GLU A 139 13.92 15.01 4.89
C GLU A 139 13.33 15.16 6.29
N SER A 140 12.32 16.04 6.45
CA SER A 140 11.67 16.25 7.74
C SER A 140 10.23 16.74 7.59
N ILE A 141 9.48 16.61 8.68
CA ILE A 141 8.08 17.04 8.82
C ILE A 141 7.97 17.90 10.05
N GLU A 142 7.37 19.08 9.91
CA GLU A 142 7.10 19.99 11.01
C GLU A 142 5.61 20.20 11.21
N GLY A 143 5.20 20.25 12.46
CA GLY A 143 3.82 20.49 12.90
C GLY A 143 3.60 19.97 14.30
N ASP A 144 2.49 20.34 14.89
CA ASP A 144 2.09 19.87 16.22
C ASP A 144 1.03 18.76 16.11
N LYS A 145 -0.24 19.11 16.05
CA LYS A 145 -1.36 18.15 15.87
C LYS A 145 -1.52 17.74 14.40
N GLU A 146 -1.26 18.67 13.50
CA GLU A 146 -1.31 18.53 12.06
C GLU A 146 0.01 19.01 11.44
N ILE A 147 0.27 18.65 10.20
CA ILE A 147 1.44 19.10 9.47
C ILE A 147 1.26 20.58 9.10
N ALA A 148 2.33 21.36 9.28
CA ALA A 148 2.40 22.77 8.85
C ALA A 148 3.36 22.93 7.66
N SER A 149 4.46 22.16 7.63
CA SER A 149 5.45 22.22 6.56
C SER A 149 6.24 20.92 6.49
N ILE A 150 6.89 20.72 5.35
CA ILE A 150 7.88 19.67 5.13
C ILE A 150 9.18 20.28 4.62
N THR A 151 10.28 19.59 4.84
CA THR A 151 11.55 19.88 4.17
C THR A 151 11.85 18.73 3.21
N ILE A 152 12.14 19.07 1.96
CA ILE A 152 12.64 18.13 0.96
C ILE A 152 14.13 18.38 0.72
N LYS A 153 14.87 17.33 0.35
CA LYS A 153 16.28 17.38 0.02
C LYS A 153 16.52 16.86 -1.38
N PHE A 154 17.16 17.67 -2.18
CA PHE A 154 17.58 17.34 -3.55
C PHE A 154 18.90 16.54 -3.55
N GLU A 155 19.18 15.85 -4.66
CA GLU A 155 20.42 15.07 -4.80
C GLU A 155 21.69 15.93 -4.72
N ASP A 156 21.62 17.20 -5.10
CA ASP A 156 22.74 18.16 -4.96
C ASP A 156 22.96 18.64 -3.51
N GLY A 157 22.18 18.13 -2.57
CA GLY A 157 22.25 18.45 -1.14
C GLY A 157 21.46 19.68 -0.71
N LYS A 158 20.89 20.45 -1.64
CA LYS A 158 20.00 21.58 -1.31
C LYS A 158 18.72 21.11 -0.65
N THR A 159 18.21 21.94 0.22
CA THR A 159 16.91 21.71 0.88
C THR A 159 15.93 22.81 0.55
N GLU A 160 14.65 22.44 0.51
CA GLU A 160 13.54 23.38 0.33
C GLU A 160 12.47 23.09 1.37
N LYS A 161 12.02 24.14 2.06
CA LYS A 161 10.89 24.05 2.98
C LYS A 161 9.60 24.39 2.25
N ILE A 162 8.62 23.52 2.32
CA ILE A 162 7.34 23.62 1.60
C ILE A 162 6.20 23.65 2.59
N LYS A 163 5.33 24.65 2.49
CA LYS A 163 4.07 24.67 3.23
C LYS A 163 3.22 23.48 2.80
N THR A 164 2.83 22.66 3.75
CA THR A 164 2.09 21.41 3.48
C THR A 164 1.08 21.19 4.59
N ASP A 165 -0.16 21.00 4.22
CA ASP A 165 -1.26 20.66 5.14
C ASP A 165 -1.50 19.15 5.17
N THR A 166 -1.16 18.47 4.07
CA THR A 166 -1.40 17.03 3.91
C THR A 166 -0.32 16.39 3.04
N ILE A 167 0.11 15.21 3.45
CA ILE A 167 0.96 14.31 2.66
C ILE A 167 0.14 13.15 2.13
N LEU A 168 0.25 12.88 0.83
CA LEU A 168 -0.20 11.65 0.20
C LEU A 168 1.03 10.86 -0.25
N SER A 169 1.20 9.64 0.26
CA SER A 169 2.38 8.82 -0.04
C SER A 169 2.00 7.60 -0.86
N PHE A 170 2.46 7.57 -2.12
CA PHE A 170 2.22 6.50 -3.09
C PHE A 170 3.54 5.79 -3.46
N PHE A 171 4.20 5.21 -2.47
CA PHE A 171 5.45 4.46 -2.64
C PHE A 171 5.26 3.01 -3.09
N GLY A 172 4.03 2.64 -3.45
CA GLY A 172 3.62 1.30 -3.78
C GLY A 172 3.17 0.50 -2.55
N LEU A 173 2.80 -0.74 -2.82
CA LEU A 173 2.25 -1.65 -1.82
C LEU A 173 3.29 -2.69 -1.42
N ILE A 174 3.25 -3.10 -0.17
CA ILE A 174 3.99 -4.25 0.35
C ILE A 174 2.98 -5.38 0.48
N MET A 175 3.27 -6.49 -0.17
CA MET A 175 2.52 -7.72 -0.01
C MET A 175 2.93 -8.39 1.30
N LYS A 176 1.96 -8.69 2.15
CA LYS A 176 2.15 -9.48 3.37
C LYS A 176 1.31 -10.74 3.28
N LEU A 177 1.94 -11.88 3.47
CA LEU A 177 1.26 -13.17 3.49
C LEU A 177 0.55 -13.45 4.82
N GLY A 178 0.84 -12.62 5.84
CA GLY A 178 0.28 -12.82 7.18
C GLY A 178 0.69 -14.17 7.77
N PRO A 179 -0.21 -14.83 8.54
CA PRO A 179 0.08 -16.11 9.20
C PRO A 179 0.47 -17.25 8.25
N ILE A 180 0.07 -17.20 6.98
CA ILE A 180 0.41 -18.22 5.97
C ILE A 180 1.93 -18.44 5.86
N ALA A 181 2.72 -17.38 6.06
CA ALA A 181 4.18 -17.46 6.04
C ALA A 181 4.76 -18.39 7.13
N GLU A 182 4.00 -18.62 8.21
CA GLU A 182 4.41 -19.42 9.37
C GLU A 182 3.88 -20.87 9.33
N TRP A 183 3.06 -21.22 8.34
CA TRP A 183 2.48 -22.57 8.23
C TRP A 183 3.47 -23.63 7.72
N GLY A 184 4.75 -23.25 7.46
CA GLY A 184 5.80 -24.16 6.98
C GLY A 184 5.59 -24.63 5.55
N LEU A 185 4.95 -23.79 4.74
CA LEU A 185 4.82 -23.98 3.29
C LEU A 185 6.10 -23.52 2.59
N ASN A 186 6.47 -24.23 1.51
CA ASN A 186 7.57 -23.77 0.67
C ASN A 186 7.18 -22.51 -0.08
N MET A 187 8.00 -21.48 0.05
CA MET A 187 7.75 -20.18 -0.56
C MET A 187 8.79 -19.88 -1.64
N ASP A 188 8.32 -19.44 -2.81
CA ASP A 188 9.17 -18.77 -3.79
C ASP A 188 8.91 -17.27 -3.72
N LYS A 189 9.85 -16.53 -3.10
CA LYS A 189 9.71 -15.09 -2.79
C LYS A 189 8.46 -14.81 -1.93
N LYS A 190 7.32 -14.55 -2.56
CA LYS A 190 6.04 -14.23 -1.92
C LYS A 190 4.88 -15.08 -2.42
N THR A 191 5.17 -16.11 -3.18
CA THR A 191 4.19 -17.08 -3.69
C THR A 191 4.37 -18.42 -3.01
N ILE A 192 3.26 -19.11 -2.79
CA ILE A 192 3.30 -20.49 -2.25
C ILE A 192 3.72 -21.41 -3.38
N GLY A 193 4.80 -22.18 -3.14
CA GLY A 193 5.25 -23.20 -4.08
C GLY A 193 4.27 -24.37 -4.13
N VAL A 194 3.79 -24.69 -5.33
CA VAL A 194 2.86 -25.80 -5.57
C VAL A 194 3.36 -26.71 -6.70
N ASN A 195 2.89 -27.92 -6.69
CA ASN A 195 3.01 -28.82 -7.83
C ASN A 195 2.11 -28.30 -8.97
N SER A 196 2.66 -28.13 -10.16
CA SER A 196 1.95 -27.54 -11.31
C SER A 196 0.84 -28.42 -11.90
N GLU A 197 0.82 -29.72 -11.56
CA GLU A 197 -0.18 -30.66 -12.06
C GLU A 197 -1.45 -30.69 -11.21
N ASN A 198 -1.28 -30.62 -9.88
CA ASN A 198 -2.39 -30.81 -8.94
C ASN A 198 -2.57 -29.65 -7.94
N PHE A 199 -1.71 -28.62 -7.99
CA PHE A 199 -1.72 -27.44 -7.10
C PHE A 199 -1.49 -27.77 -5.62
N GLU A 200 -1.01 -28.97 -5.29
CA GLU A 200 -0.68 -29.36 -3.91
C GLU A 200 0.65 -28.70 -3.49
N THR A 201 0.69 -28.24 -2.25
CA THR A 201 1.89 -27.65 -1.64
C THR A 201 2.86 -28.75 -1.19
N ASN A 202 3.96 -28.38 -0.53
CA ASN A 202 4.83 -29.37 0.14
C ASN A 202 4.16 -30.08 1.33
N LYS A 203 2.97 -29.67 1.74
CA LYS A 203 2.18 -30.34 2.78
C LYS A 203 0.99 -31.04 2.15
N LYS A 204 0.96 -32.37 2.28
CA LYS A 204 -0.09 -33.22 1.72
C LYS A 204 -1.47 -32.79 2.22
N GLY A 205 -2.42 -32.58 1.29
CA GLY A 205 -3.77 -32.14 1.59
C GLY A 205 -3.90 -30.61 1.72
N ILE A 206 -2.81 -29.83 1.53
CA ILE A 206 -2.88 -28.38 1.43
C ILE A 206 -2.61 -27.96 -0.02
N PHE A 207 -3.56 -27.27 -0.62
CA PHE A 207 -3.53 -26.78 -1.99
C PHE A 207 -3.53 -25.23 -2.00
N ALA A 208 -2.93 -24.63 -3.03
CA ALA A 208 -2.96 -23.16 -3.21
C ALA A 208 -3.17 -22.78 -4.68
N ALA A 209 -3.97 -21.71 -4.92
CA ALA A 209 -4.29 -21.17 -6.24
C ALA A 209 -4.23 -19.62 -6.26
#